data_dacb9d9c5190fa58c1d62e322bbe0507
#
_entry.id   dacb9d9c5190fa58c1d62e322bbe0507
#
_cell.length_a   1.000
_cell.length_b   1.000
_cell.length_c   1.000
_cell.angle_alpha   90.00
_cell.angle_beta   90.00
_cell.angle_gamma   90.00
#
_symmetry.space_group_name_H-M   'P 1'
#
loop_
_entity.id
_entity.type
_entity.pdbx_description
1 polymer ?
#
loop_
_entity_poly.entity_id
_entity_poly.type
_entity_poly.pdbx_seq_one_letter_code
_entity_poly.pdbx_strand_id
1 'polypeptide(L)'
;MKLLNNLLNSKYTAIFWTVLIFVLCTLPSESLPTGQPNDKISHFVTFAGFTFFWFFQSSRYWLIILIATVYGIAVEFWQAILPVSFHRSFDWNDALADSAGGVMGYFIYLIFRKVNLSNS
;
A
#
# COMPACT_ATOMS: atom_id res chain seq x y z
N MET A 1 13.37 -0.06 -19.79
CA MET A 1 12.19 -0.88 -19.45
C MET A 1 12.55 -2.25 -18.89
N LYS A 2 13.65 -2.84 -19.35
CA LYS A 2 14.07 -4.16 -18.85
C LYS A 2 14.34 -4.16 -17.35
N LEU A 3 15.05 -3.14 -16.86
CA LEU A 3 15.31 -3.02 -15.41
C LEU A 3 14.01 -2.85 -14.63
N LEU A 4 13.12 -2.01 -15.12
CA LEU A 4 11.83 -1.79 -14.47
C LEU A 4 11.01 -3.08 -14.42
N ASN A 5 10.94 -3.82 -15.53
CA ASN A 5 10.22 -5.10 -15.57
C ASN A 5 10.83 -6.12 -14.60
N ASN A 6 12.15 -6.17 -14.51
CA ASN A 6 12.83 -7.05 -13.57
C ASN A 6 12.49 -6.71 -12.11
N LEU A 7 12.45 -5.42 -11.77
CA LEU A 7 12.09 -4.97 -10.43
C LEU A 7 10.63 -5.30 -10.12
N LEU A 8 9.72 -5.03 -11.06
CA LEU A 8 8.29 -5.28 -10.85
C LEU A 8 7.98 -6.77 -10.70
N ASN A 9 8.70 -7.62 -11.43
CA ASN A 9 8.50 -9.06 -11.37
C ASN A 9 9.22 -9.73 -10.19
N SER A 10 10.00 -8.97 -9.43
CA SER A 10 10.70 -9.49 -8.26
C SER A 10 9.78 -9.47 -7.04
N LYS A 11 9.66 -10.61 -6.37
CA LYS A 11 8.91 -10.68 -5.11
C LYS A 11 9.51 -9.78 -4.03
N TYR A 12 10.81 -9.51 -4.12
CA TYR A 12 11.48 -8.67 -3.12
C TYR A 12 11.00 -7.22 -3.17
N THR A 13 10.62 -6.72 -4.34
CA THR A 13 10.04 -5.38 -4.46
C THR A 13 8.71 -5.29 -3.70
N ALA A 14 7.85 -6.28 -3.88
CA ALA A 14 6.56 -6.33 -3.18
C ALA A 14 6.75 -6.50 -1.67
N ILE A 15 7.69 -7.36 -1.25
CA ILE A 15 7.99 -7.56 0.16
C ILE A 15 8.54 -6.28 0.79
N PHE A 16 9.47 -5.61 0.10
CA PHE A 16 10.03 -4.34 0.56
C PHE A 16 8.93 -3.31 0.78
N TRP A 17 8.00 -3.19 -0.16
CA TRP A 17 6.91 -2.22 -0.05
C TRP A 17 5.99 -2.55 1.13
N THR A 18 5.71 -3.83 1.35
CA THR A 18 4.90 -4.29 2.48
C THR A 18 5.54 -3.91 3.81
N VAL A 19 6.84 -4.16 3.95
CA VAL A 19 7.59 -3.80 5.16
C VAL A 19 7.66 -2.28 5.33
N LEU A 20 7.85 -1.56 4.24
CA LEU A 20 7.90 -0.10 4.27
C LEU A 20 6.60 0.50 4.81
N ILE A 21 5.45 -0.03 4.39
CA ILE A 21 4.15 0.41 4.91
C ILE A 21 4.11 0.22 6.43
N PHE A 22 4.50 -0.93 6.91
CA PHE A 22 4.49 -1.22 8.35
C PHE A 22 5.39 -0.26 9.11
N VAL A 23 6.60 0.00 8.60
CA VAL A 23 7.56 0.91 9.23
C VAL A 23 6.98 2.32 9.27
N LEU A 24 6.44 2.81 8.16
CA LEU A 24 5.86 4.16 8.09
C LEU A 24 4.67 4.31 9.04
N CYS A 25 3.85 3.28 9.16
CA CYS A 25 2.69 3.29 10.06
C CYS A 25 3.09 3.17 11.53
N THR A 26 4.30 2.71 11.82
CA THR A 26 4.81 2.58 13.19
C THR A 26 5.51 3.84 13.66
N LEU A 27 6.02 4.68 12.75
CA LEU A 27 6.70 5.91 13.11
C LEU A 27 5.76 6.90 13.79
N PRO A 28 6.26 7.69 14.77
CA PRO A 28 5.47 8.80 15.31
C PRO A 28 5.04 9.75 14.20
N SER A 29 3.81 10.27 14.28
CA SER A 29 3.28 11.15 13.25
C SER A 29 4.13 12.41 13.05
N GLU A 30 4.80 12.86 14.10
CA GLU A 30 5.67 14.03 14.05
C GLU A 30 6.94 13.78 13.22
N SER A 31 7.33 12.53 13.05
CA SER A 31 8.52 12.14 12.29
C SER A 31 8.25 12.07 10.79
N LEU A 32 6.99 12.13 10.38
CA LEU A 32 6.64 12.04 8.96
C LEU A 32 6.94 13.36 8.25
N PRO A 33 7.49 13.28 7.02
CA PRO A 33 8.00 14.48 6.34
C PRO A 33 6.97 15.56 6.06
N THR A 34 5.70 15.24 6.16
CA THR A 34 4.67 16.15 5.70
C THR A 34 3.88 16.82 6.81
N GLY A 35 3.97 16.35 8.06
CA GLY A 35 3.16 16.90 9.15
C GLY A 35 1.70 17.02 8.77
N GLN A 36 1.19 16.11 7.99
CA GLN A 36 0.02 16.29 7.16
C GLN A 36 -1.28 16.15 7.90
N PRO A 37 -2.18 17.09 7.71
CA PRO A 37 -3.56 16.87 8.12
C PRO A 37 -4.27 15.82 7.27
N ASN A 38 -3.66 15.33 6.19
CA ASN A 38 -4.34 14.46 5.23
C ASN A 38 -3.64 13.11 5.07
N ASP A 39 -3.64 12.35 6.15
CA ASP A 39 -3.15 10.97 6.22
C ASP A 39 -3.79 10.06 5.19
N LYS A 40 -5.04 10.33 4.82
CA LYS A 40 -5.83 9.45 3.97
C LYS A 40 -5.26 9.33 2.57
N ILE A 41 -4.67 10.41 2.04
CA ILE A 41 -4.00 10.37 0.74
C ILE A 41 -2.77 9.47 0.81
N SER A 42 -1.99 9.55 1.90
CA SER A 42 -0.84 8.68 2.10
C SER A 42 -1.25 7.20 2.17
N HIS A 43 -2.30 6.90 2.92
CA HIS A 43 -2.85 5.55 3.01
C HIS A 43 -3.29 5.05 1.64
N PHE A 44 -4.04 5.86 0.92
CA PHE A 44 -4.54 5.52 -0.41
C PHE A 44 -3.39 5.19 -1.36
N VAL A 45 -2.38 6.05 -1.43
CA VAL A 45 -1.24 5.90 -2.34
C VAL A 45 -0.40 4.69 -1.97
N THR A 46 -0.11 4.50 -0.69
CA THR A 46 0.75 3.38 -0.26
C THR A 46 0.08 2.04 -0.48
N PHE A 47 -1.23 1.93 -0.29
CA PHE A 47 -1.95 0.69 -0.52
C PHE A 47 -2.22 0.44 -2.01
N ALA A 48 -2.32 1.51 -2.82
CA ALA A 48 -2.33 1.35 -4.26
C ALA A 48 -1.00 0.74 -4.73
N GLY A 49 0.12 1.22 -4.20
CA GLY A 49 1.43 0.64 -4.47
C GLY A 49 1.52 -0.82 -4.00
N PHE A 50 0.97 -1.12 -2.82
CA PHE A 50 0.97 -2.48 -2.28
C PHE A 50 0.32 -3.46 -3.25
N THR A 51 -0.92 -3.21 -3.66
CA THR A 51 -1.61 -4.13 -4.56
C THR A 51 -0.96 -4.13 -5.94
N PHE A 52 -0.53 -2.97 -6.43
CA PHE A 52 0.16 -2.87 -7.72
C PHE A 52 1.35 -3.82 -7.78
N PHE A 53 2.23 -3.79 -6.78
CA PHE A 53 3.42 -4.63 -6.77
C PHE A 53 3.08 -6.12 -6.60
N TRP A 54 2.09 -6.45 -5.76
CA TRP A 54 1.73 -7.83 -5.54
C TRP A 54 1.00 -8.45 -6.71
N PHE A 55 0.32 -7.66 -7.55
CA PHE A 55 -0.34 -8.20 -8.74
C PHE A 55 0.64 -8.80 -9.75
N PHE A 56 1.90 -8.37 -9.72
CA PHE A 56 2.92 -8.98 -10.56
C PHE A 56 3.32 -10.37 -10.06
N GLN A 57 2.96 -10.71 -8.83
CA GLN A 57 3.35 -11.98 -8.21
C GLN A 57 2.24 -13.02 -8.23
N SER A 58 0.99 -12.62 -8.45
CA SER A 58 -0.15 -13.53 -8.39
C SER A 58 -1.28 -13.03 -9.27
N SER A 59 -1.95 -13.98 -9.92
CA SER A 59 -3.14 -13.68 -10.73
C SER A 59 -4.43 -13.67 -9.91
N ARG A 60 -4.36 -13.95 -8.61
CA ARG A 60 -5.53 -13.94 -7.74
C ARG A 60 -5.81 -12.54 -7.25
N TYR A 61 -6.29 -11.68 -8.13
CA TYR A 61 -6.43 -10.26 -7.86
C TYR A 61 -7.38 -9.96 -6.71
N TRP A 62 -8.53 -10.67 -6.64
CA TRP A 62 -9.49 -10.47 -5.55
C TRP A 62 -8.88 -10.81 -4.19
N LEU A 63 -8.03 -11.83 -4.13
CA LEU A 63 -7.38 -12.24 -2.90
C LEU A 63 -6.38 -11.17 -2.45
N ILE A 64 -5.64 -10.58 -3.38
CA ILE A 64 -4.69 -9.52 -3.08
C ILE A 64 -5.41 -8.28 -2.52
N ILE A 65 -6.56 -7.93 -3.10
CA ILE A 65 -7.36 -6.81 -2.60
C ILE A 65 -7.90 -7.11 -1.20
N LEU A 66 -8.35 -8.34 -0.96
CA LEU A 66 -8.79 -8.77 0.36
C LEU A 66 -7.67 -8.70 1.39
N ILE A 67 -6.48 -9.18 1.03
CA ILE A 67 -5.31 -9.12 1.90
C ILE A 67 -4.93 -7.66 2.20
N ALA A 68 -4.99 -6.79 1.20
CA ALA A 68 -4.73 -5.37 1.40
C ALA A 68 -5.71 -4.76 2.40
N THR A 69 -7.00 -5.11 2.29
CA THR A 69 -8.03 -4.63 3.21
C THR A 69 -7.77 -5.11 4.63
N VAL A 70 -7.47 -6.40 4.79
CA VAL A 70 -7.16 -6.98 6.11
C VAL A 70 -5.89 -6.36 6.69
N TYR A 71 -4.87 -6.18 5.87
CA TYR A 71 -3.63 -5.54 6.29
C TYR A 71 -3.87 -4.10 6.75
N GLY A 72 -4.69 -3.35 6.00
CA GLY A 72 -5.04 -1.99 6.39
C GLY A 72 -5.74 -1.92 7.74
N ILE A 73 -6.70 -2.83 7.97
CA ILE A 73 -7.39 -2.91 9.26
C ILE A 73 -6.40 -3.30 10.37
N ALA A 74 -5.55 -4.27 10.12
CA ALA A 74 -4.54 -4.71 11.09
C ALA A 74 -3.59 -3.58 11.47
N VAL A 75 -3.19 -2.77 10.49
CA VAL A 75 -2.33 -1.60 10.74
C VAL A 75 -3.04 -0.59 11.64
N GLU A 76 -4.34 -0.38 11.44
CA GLU A 76 -5.10 0.54 12.31
C GLU A 76 -5.16 0.05 13.75
N PHE A 77 -5.35 -1.25 13.97
CA PHE A 77 -5.28 -1.83 15.32
C PHE A 77 -3.89 -1.69 15.91
N TRP A 78 -2.87 -1.89 15.10
CA TRP A 78 -1.48 -1.72 15.54
C TRP A 78 -1.23 -0.28 15.99
N GLN A 79 -1.69 0.69 15.23
CA GLN A 79 -1.54 2.10 15.58
C GLN A 79 -2.28 2.45 16.86
N ALA A 80 -3.41 1.80 17.14
CA ALA A 80 -4.19 2.03 18.34
C ALA A 80 -3.45 1.62 19.62
N ILE A 81 -2.54 0.64 19.54
CA ILE A 81 -1.79 0.16 20.70
C ILE A 81 -0.41 0.80 20.87
N LEU A 82 -0.02 1.67 19.94
CA LEU A 82 1.23 2.40 20.05
C LEU A 82 1.17 3.41 21.20
N PRO A 83 2.33 3.78 21.81
CA PRO A 83 2.34 4.78 22.88
C PRO A 83 1.66 6.08 22.45
N VAL A 84 1.00 6.73 23.40
CA VAL A 84 0.28 7.99 23.16
C VAL A 84 1.21 9.05 22.55
N SER A 85 2.47 9.05 22.94
CA SER A 85 3.47 9.98 22.41
C SER A 85 3.70 9.86 20.89
N PHE A 86 3.28 8.75 20.28
CA PHE A 86 3.38 8.56 18.82
C PHE A 86 2.27 9.29 18.06
N HIS A 87 1.25 9.76 18.75
CA HIS A 87 0.11 10.45 18.16
C HIS A 87 -0.55 9.64 17.03
N ARG A 88 -0.71 8.34 17.27
CA ARG A 88 -1.39 7.41 16.37
C ARG A 88 -2.66 6.90 17.03
N SER A 89 -3.69 6.69 16.24
CA SER A 89 -4.96 6.18 16.73
C SER A 89 -5.65 5.38 15.63
N PHE A 90 -6.65 4.58 16.03
CA PHE A 90 -7.47 3.85 15.09
C PHE A 90 -8.42 4.81 14.37
N ASP A 91 -8.50 4.70 13.05
CA ASP A 91 -9.41 5.50 12.24
C ASP A 91 -9.97 4.64 11.11
N TRP A 92 -11.27 4.37 11.15
CA TRP A 92 -11.93 3.59 10.11
C TRP A 92 -11.82 4.26 8.73
N ASN A 93 -11.75 5.58 8.67
CA ASN A 93 -11.57 6.29 7.40
C ASN A 93 -10.21 5.98 6.78
N ASP A 94 -9.18 5.77 7.59
CA ASP A 94 -7.87 5.36 7.10
C ASP A 94 -7.93 3.94 6.54
N ALA A 95 -8.66 3.03 7.20
CA ALA A 95 -8.86 1.68 6.69
C ALA A 95 -9.64 1.69 5.38
N LEU A 96 -10.63 2.56 5.24
CA LEU A 96 -11.35 2.73 3.98
C LEU A 96 -10.44 3.26 2.89
N ALA A 97 -9.57 4.22 3.22
CA ALA A 97 -8.61 4.76 2.25
C ALA A 97 -7.63 3.67 1.79
N ASP A 98 -7.19 2.80 2.70
CA ASP A 98 -6.33 1.66 2.38
C ASP A 98 -7.01 0.72 1.38
N SER A 99 -8.26 0.38 1.64
CA SER A 99 -9.03 -0.51 0.77
C SER A 99 -9.28 0.11 -0.60
N ALA A 100 -9.67 1.38 -0.62
CA ALA A 100 -9.87 2.12 -1.87
C ALA A 100 -8.57 2.22 -2.67
N GLY A 101 -7.45 2.44 -1.98
CA GLY A 101 -6.13 2.45 -2.61
C GLY A 101 -5.81 1.10 -3.23
N GLY A 102 -6.11 0.01 -2.52
CA GLY A 102 -5.92 -1.34 -3.04
C GLY A 102 -6.66 -1.57 -4.35
N VAL A 103 -7.90 -1.11 -4.43
CA VAL A 103 -8.69 -1.21 -5.66
C VAL A 103 -8.09 -0.34 -6.76
N MET A 104 -7.65 0.87 -6.43
CA MET A 104 -7.01 1.75 -7.40
C MET A 104 -5.72 1.12 -7.95
N GLY A 105 -4.97 0.44 -7.11
CA GLY A 105 -3.77 -0.29 -7.55
C GLY A 105 -4.08 -1.33 -8.62
N TYR A 106 -5.25 -1.97 -8.53
CA TYR A 106 -5.69 -2.91 -9.55
C TYR A 106 -5.87 -2.23 -10.90
N PHE A 107 -6.56 -1.08 -10.93
CA PHE A 107 -6.77 -0.35 -12.18
C PHE A 107 -5.45 0.16 -12.75
N ILE A 108 -4.55 0.65 -11.91
CA ILE A 108 -3.22 1.11 -12.36
C ILE A 108 -2.45 -0.08 -12.95
N TYR A 109 -2.52 -1.24 -12.31
CA TYR A 109 -1.86 -2.46 -12.81
C TYR A 109 -2.40 -2.84 -14.19
N LEU A 110 -3.72 -2.80 -14.38
CA LEU A 110 -4.32 -3.14 -15.67
C LEU A 110 -3.88 -2.18 -16.77
N ILE A 111 -3.86 -0.89 -16.46
CA ILE A 111 -3.42 0.15 -17.42
C ILE A 111 -1.94 -0.06 -17.75
N PHE A 112 -1.09 -0.25 -16.76
CA PHE A 112 0.33 -0.48 -16.97
C PHE A 112 0.56 -1.70 -17.84
N ARG A 113 -0.14 -2.79 -17.56
CA ARG A 113 0.00 -4.03 -18.32
C ARG A 113 -0.40 -3.86 -19.77
N LYS A 114 -1.50 -3.16 -20.01
CA LYS A 114 -1.98 -2.87 -21.36
C LYS A 114 -0.97 -2.05 -22.14
N VAL A 115 -0.43 -1.00 -21.54
CA VAL A 115 0.57 -0.14 -22.17
C VAL A 115 1.85 -0.93 -22.46
N ASN A 116 2.30 -1.72 -21.49
CA ASN A 116 3.52 -2.50 -21.64
C ASN A 116 3.41 -3.52 -22.77
N LEU A 117 2.24 -4.20 -22.87
CA LEU A 117 2.00 -5.17 -23.94
C LEU A 117 1.92 -4.51 -25.31
N SER A 118 1.35 -3.31 -25.39
CA SER A 118 1.25 -2.59 -26.67
C SER A 118 2.59 -2.09 -27.18
N ASN A 119 3.58 -1.97 -26.28
CA ASN A 119 4.93 -1.49 -26.61
C ASN A 119 5.93 -2.64 -26.80
N SER A 120 5.49 -3.87 -26.69
CA SER A 120 6.37 -5.05 -26.87
C SER A 120 6.29 -5.68 -28.29
#